data_8319b9c06b1d31b2abcc88e26a4eacb2
#
_entry.id   8319b9c06b1d31b2abcc88e26a4eacb2
#
_cell.length_a   1.000
_cell.length_b   1.000
_cell.length_c   1.000
_cell.angle_alpha   90.00
_cell.angle_beta   90.00
_cell.angle_gamma   90.00
#
_symmetry.space_group_name_H-M   'P 1'
#
loop_
_entity.id
_entity.type
_entity.pdbx_description
1 polymer ?
#
loop_
_entity_poly.entity_id
_entity_poly.type
_entity_poly.pdbx_seq_one_letter_code
_entity_poly.pdbx_strand_id
1 'polypeptide(L)'
;VYFGILKTGAAVVPLNVLLKPREIAYHLRDSDAKALFCFQGTTELPMAEAAKAAVAVVPSCKQLVVLPNPLAQADSDPDMTTLAQFTGAQPATFDTCDTAPEDTAVILYTSGTTGQPKGAELTHLNMVMNGMISAELCAGSSDENGRHATAITLPLFHATAQTAQMLTYLHLGGTLVLLPRFDAAALLAAMASERVTHW
;
A
#
# COMPACT_ATOMS: atom_id res chain seq x y z
N VAL A 1 2.19 7.32 1.94
CA VAL A 1 1.44 7.45 0.68
C VAL A 1 -0.02 7.03 0.88
N TYR A 2 -0.32 5.78 1.26
CA TYR A 2 -1.69 5.22 1.35
C TYR A 2 -2.69 6.16 2.06
N PHE A 3 -2.45 6.49 3.33
CA PHE A 3 -3.34 7.38 4.10
C PHE A 3 -3.30 8.84 3.59
N GLY A 4 -2.20 9.25 2.96
CA GLY A 4 -2.15 10.56 2.29
C GLY A 4 -3.13 10.65 1.12
N ILE A 5 -3.25 9.60 0.32
CA ILE A 5 -4.24 9.52 -0.76
C ILE A 5 -5.66 9.57 -0.19
N LEU A 6 -5.97 8.76 0.82
CA LEU A 6 -7.30 8.77 1.45
C LEU A 6 -7.68 10.14 2.03
N LYS A 7 -6.73 10.86 2.64
CA LYS A 7 -6.97 12.22 3.15
C LYS A 7 -7.35 13.23 2.07
N THR A 8 -6.99 12.99 0.81
CA THR A 8 -7.41 13.83 -0.33
C THR A 8 -8.80 13.49 -0.85
N GLY A 9 -9.50 12.51 -0.29
CA GLY A 9 -10.78 12.00 -0.79
C GLY A 9 -10.63 11.08 -2.01
N ALA A 10 -9.42 10.73 -2.42
CA ALA A 10 -9.18 9.81 -3.53
C ALA A 10 -9.12 8.35 -3.06
N ALA A 11 -9.56 7.43 -3.92
CA ALA A 11 -9.42 6.00 -3.68
C ALA A 11 -7.99 5.51 -3.91
N VAL A 12 -7.55 4.56 -3.09
CA VAL A 12 -6.27 3.88 -3.26
C VAL A 12 -6.46 2.64 -4.14
N VAL A 13 -5.60 2.47 -5.13
CA VAL A 13 -5.55 1.28 -5.99
C VAL A 13 -4.24 0.54 -5.75
N PRO A 14 -4.17 -0.39 -4.80
CA PRO A 14 -2.96 -1.14 -4.52
C PRO A 14 -2.66 -2.12 -5.65
N LEU A 15 -1.46 -2.05 -6.21
CA LEU A 15 -1.04 -2.91 -7.31
C LEU A 15 -0.05 -3.97 -6.85
N ASN A 16 -0.15 -5.16 -7.42
CA ASN A 16 0.84 -6.21 -7.22
C ASN A 16 2.20 -5.76 -7.80
N VAL A 17 3.24 -5.87 -7.01
CA VAL A 17 4.61 -5.45 -7.36
C VAL A 17 5.21 -6.22 -8.54
N LEU A 18 4.63 -7.38 -8.90
CA LEU A 18 5.09 -8.24 -10.01
C LEU A 18 4.40 -7.94 -11.35
N LEU A 19 3.44 -7.00 -11.38
CA LEU A 19 2.72 -6.65 -12.61
C LEU A 19 3.68 -6.10 -13.67
N LYS A 20 3.42 -6.50 -14.92
CA LYS A 20 4.15 -6.00 -16.08
C LYS A 20 3.58 -4.66 -16.56
N PRO A 21 4.31 -3.87 -17.35
CA PRO A 21 3.86 -2.54 -17.80
C PRO A 21 2.46 -2.53 -18.42
N ARG A 22 2.13 -3.55 -19.24
CA ARG A 22 0.81 -3.67 -19.86
C ARG A 22 -0.32 -3.89 -18.83
N GLU A 23 -0.05 -4.67 -17.80
CA GLU A 23 -0.99 -4.96 -16.72
C GLU A 23 -1.17 -3.72 -15.85
N ILE A 24 -0.08 -3.04 -15.48
CA ILE A 24 -0.13 -1.76 -14.75
C ILE A 24 -0.99 -0.76 -15.56
N ALA A 25 -0.71 -0.60 -16.86
CA ALA A 25 -1.45 0.31 -17.71
C ALA A 25 -2.95 -0.03 -17.80
N TYR A 26 -3.30 -1.32 -17.78
CA TYR A 26 -4.70 -1.75 -17.69
C TYR A 26 -5.36 -1.24 -16.41
N HIS A 27 -4.75 -1.51 -15.24
CA HIS A 27 -5.28 -1.08 -13.95
C HIS A 27 -5.42 0.45 -13.84
N LEU A 28 -4.42 1.20 -14.33
CA LEU A 28 -4.48 2.66 -14.33
C LEU A 28 -5.61 3.23 -15.20
N ARG A 29 -5.90 2.60 -16.35
CA ARG A 29 -7.03 3.03 -17.21
C ARG A 29 -8.37 2.67 -16.61
N ASP A 30 -8.51 1.43 -16.14
CA ASP A 30 -9.76 0.89 -15.64
C ASP A 30 -10.21 1.61 -14.36
N SER A 31 -9.27 1.97 -13.49
CA SER A 31 -9.52 2.73 -12.27
C SER A 31 -9.51 4.26 -12.46
N ASP A 32 -9.27 4.76 -13.68
CA ASP A 32 -9.08 6.19 -13.99
C ASP A 32 -8.05 6.87 -13.07
N ALA A 33 -6.98 6.14 -12.72
CA ALA A 33 -5.94 6.63 -11.81
C ALA A 33 -5.27 7.91 -12.34
N LYS A 34 -5.09 8.89 -11.46
CA LYS A 34 -4.48 10.20 -11.78
C LYS A 34 -3.00 10.27 -11.46
N ALA A 35 -2.55 9.45 -10.53
CA ALA A 35 -1.16 9.38 -10.08
C ALA A 35 -0.78 7.92 -9.78
N LEU A 36 0.49 7.59 -10.03
CA LEU A 36 1.10 6.33 -9.67
C LEU A 36 2.29 6.60 -8.74
N PHE A 37 2.26 5.99 -7.56
CA PHE A 37 3.38 5.96 -6.61
C PHE A 37 3.99 4.57 -6.64
N CYS A 38 5.29 4.47 -6.87
CA CYS A 38 5.95 3.18 -6.87
C CYS A 38 7.33 3.25 -6.18
N PHE A 39 7.77 2.12 -5.66
CA PHE A 39 9.15 1.95 -5.23
C PHE A 39 10.06 1.83 -6.46
N GLN A 40 11.29 2.36 -6.37
CA GLN A 40 12.25 2.30 -7.48
C GLN A 40 12.50 0.86 -7.94
N GLY A 41 12.51 -0.07 -6.99
CA GLY A 41 12.78 -1.47 -7.26
C GLY A 41 14.25 -1.83 -7.11
N THR A 42 14.60 -2.98 -7.67
CA THR A 42 15.97 -3.53 -7.73
C THR A 42 16.33 -3.83 -9.18
N THR A 43 17.57 -4.25 -9.44
CA THR A 43 18.00 -4.68 -10.78
C THR A 43 17.16 -5.87 -11.29
N GLU A 44 16.79 -6.80 -10.39
CA GLU A 44 15.99 -7.97 -10.75
C GLU A 44 14.48 -7.63 -10.89
N LEU A 45 14.04 -6.58 -10.21
CA LEU A 45 12.65 -6.11 -10.24
C LEU A 45 12.61 -4.59 -10.42
N PRO A 46 12.81 -4.06 -11.63
CA PRO A 46 12.88 -2.64 -11.93
C PRO A 46 11.46 -2.01 -11.98
N MET A 47 10.87 -1.76 -10.81
CA MET A 47 9.47 -1.33 -10.69
C MET A 47 9.23 0.06 -11.29
N ALA A 48 10.18 1.00 -11.10
CA ALA A 48 10.04 2.35 -11.63
C ALA A 48 10.04 2.37 -13.18
N GLU A 49 10.88 1.54 -13.82
CA GLU A 49 10.91 1.40 -15.27
C GLU A 49 9.58 0.83 -15.80
N ALA A 50 9.06 -0.20 -15.12
CA ALA A 50 7.76 -0.77 -15.48
C ALA A 50 6.63 0.26 -15.33
N ALA A 51 6.66 1.07 -14.27
CA ALA A 51 5.71 2.13 -14.00
C ALA A 51 5.81 3.25 -15.07
N LYS A 52 7.03 3.70 -15.42
CA LYS A 52 7.28 4.71 -16.46
C LYS A 52 6.70 4.26 -17.82
N ALA A 53 6.99 3.01 -18.19
CA ALA A 53 6.45 2.46 -19.45
C ALA A 53 4.92 2.34 -19.45
N ALA A 54 4.30 2.06 -18.29
CA ALA A 54 2.86 1.99 -18.17
C ALA A 54 2.19 3.38 -18.25
N VAL A 55 2.71 4.35 -17.49
CA VAL A 55 2.18 5.73 -17.47
C VAL A 55 2.28 6.39 -18.85
N ALA A 56 3.35 6.15 -19.60
CA ALA A 56 3.55 6.70 -20.93
C ALA A 56 2.40 6.40 -21.92
N VAL A 57 1.63 5.33 -21.70
CA VAL A 57 0.49 4.93 -22.54
C VAL A 57 -0.87 5.13 -21.87
N VAL A 58 -0.91 5.86 -20.73
CA VAL A 58 -2.14 6.17 -19.98
C VAL A 58 -2.24 7.68 -19.77
N PRO A 59 -2.83 8.44 -20.71
CA PRO A 59 -2.86 9.91 -20.64
C PRO A 59 -3.61 10.49 -19.44
N SER A 60 -4.51 9.72 -18.82
CA SER A 60 -5.23 10.13 -17.60
C SER A 60 -4.34 10.12 -16.35
N CYS A 61 -3.31 9.27 -16.29
CA CYS A 61 -2.35 9.20 -15.20
C CYS A 61 -1.20 10.17 -15.46
N LYS A 62 -1.26 11.35 -14.85
CA LYS A 62 -0.35 12.47 -15.14
C LYS A 62 0.87 12.54 -14.23
N GLN A 63 0.86 11.79 -13.12
CA GLN A 63 1.91 11.85 -12.12
C GLN A 63 2.51 10.46 -11.88
N LEU A 64 3.82 10.36 -12.03
CA LEU A 64 4.60 9.22 -11.57
C LEU A 64 5.54 9.71 -10.46
N VAL A 65 5.37 9.16 -9.26
CA VAL A 65 6.17 9.50 -8.09
C VAL A 65 6.92 8.26 -7.64
N VAL A 66 8.24 8.35 -7.59
CA VAL A 66 9.11 7.23 -7.24
C VAL A 66 9.64 7.39 -5.81
N LEU A 67 9.56 6.31 -5.05
CA LEU A 67 10.23 6.15 -3.77
C LEU A 67 11.61 5.53 -4.05
N PRO A 68 12.71 6.28 -3.87
CA PRO A 68 14.04 5.76 -4.16
C PRO A 68 14.38 4.56 -3.30
N ASN A 69 15.14 3.62 -3.87
CA ASN A 69 15.72 2.52 -3.10
C ASN A 69 17.02 3.01 -2.43
N PRO A 70 17.08 3.11 -1.09
CA PRO A 70 18.26 3.60 -0.40
C PRO A 70 19.48 2.68 -0.54
N LEU A 71 19.28 1.45 -1.00
CA LEU A 71 20.33 0.46 -1.23
C LEU A 71 20.75 0.37 -2.71
N ALA A 72 20.09 1.11 -3.60
CA ALA A 72 20.46 1.13 -5.01
C ALA A 72 21.76 1.91 -5.21
N GLN A 73 22.68 1.33 -5.99
CA GLN A 73 23.93 2.01 -6.37
C GLN A 73 23.76 2.93 -7.59
N ALA A 74 22.62 2.87 -8.26
CA ALA A 74 22.33 3.70 -9.43
C ALA A 74 21.55 4.95 -9.04
N ASP A 75 21.93 6.09 -9.60
CA ASP A 75 21.17 7.32 -9.51
C ASP A 75 19.75 7.09 -10.04
N SER A 76 18.77 7.69 -9.37
CA SER A 76 17.40 7.73 -9.88
C SER A 76 17.38 8.44 -11.23
N ASP A 77 16.63 7.92 -12.19
CA ASP A 77 16.40 8.56 -13.48
C ASP A 77 15.99 10.04 -13.24
N PRO A 78 16.76 11.03 -13.75
CA PRO A 78 16.50 12.44 -13.52
C PRO A 78 15.14 12.92 -14.01
N ASP A 79 14.51 12.16 -14.92
CA ASP A 79 13.17 12.45 -15.44
C ASP A 79 12.04 11.95 -14.52
N MET A 80 12.36 11.25 -13.43
CA MET A 80 11.37 10.76 -12.47
C MET A 80 11.28 11.65 -11.24
N THR A 81 10.08 12.07 -10.90
CA THR A 81 9.83 12.83 -9.67
C THR A 81 9.92 11.90 -8.46
N THR A 82 10.84 12.20 -7.54
CA THR A 82 10.94 11.45 -6.27
C THR A 82 9.86 11.90 -5.28
N LEU A 83 9.55 11.05 -4.29
CA LEU A 83 8.62 11.43 -3.23
C LEU A 83 9.08 12.69 -2.47
N ALA A 84 10.37 12.83 -2.23
CA ALA A 84 10.94 14.00 -1.57
C ALA A 84 10.73 15.28 -2.40
N GLN A 85 10.96 15.24 -3.71
CA GLN A 85 10.68 16.36 -4.61
C GLN A 85 9.18 16.69 -4.67
N PHE A 86 8.33 15.65 -4.73
CA PHE A 86 6.88 15.81 -4.80
C PHE A 86 6.31 16.47 -3.54
N THR A 87 6.85 16.16 -2.36
CA THR A 87 6.39 16.70 -1.08
C THR A 87 7.13 17.96 -0.62
N GLY A 88 8.35 18.18 -1.11
CA GLY A 88 9.27 19.20 -0.57
C GLY A 88 8.80 20.66 -0.67
N ALA A 89 7.92 20.97 -1.62
CA ALA A 89 7.33 22.29 -1.80
C ALA A 89 5.91 22.42 -1.20
N GLN A 90 5.41 21.37 -0.55
CA GLN A 90 4.05 21.35 -0.03
C GLN A 90 4.00 21.86 1.42
N PRO A 91 2.89 22.49 1.84
CA PRO A 91 2.70 22.89 3.22
C PRO A 91 2.68 21.67 4.15
N ALA A 92 3.13 21.86 5.40
CA ALA A 92 3.13 20.80 6.41
C ALA A 92 1.72 20.49 6.94
N THR A 93 0.75 21.36 6.68
CA THR A 93 -0.65 21.22 7.10
C THR A 93 -1.52 20.94 5.88
N PHE A 94 -2.52 20.07 6.06
CA PHE A 94 -3.49 19.72 5.05
C PHE A 94 -4.83 19.42 5.72
N ASP A 95 -5.90 20.06 5.27
CA ASP A 95 -7.25 19.76 5.74
C ASP A 95 -7.75 18.51 5.02
N THR A 96 -8.05 17.46 5.81
CA THR A 96 -8.58 16.21 5.27
C THR A 96 -9.92 16.47 4.58
N CYS A 97 -10.08 15.97 3.35
CA CYS A 97 -11.36 16.03 2.66
C CYS A 97 -12.43 15.26 3.43
N ASP A 98 -13.60 15.84 3.55
CA ASP A 98 -14.76 15.13 4.06
C ASP A 98 -15.18 14.07 3.05
N THR A 99 -15.30 12.83 3.53
CA THR A 99 -15.78 11.69 2.76
C THR A 99 -16.92 11.02 3.49
N ALA A 100 -17.89 10.50 2.75
CA ALA A 100 -18.95 9.67 3.32
C ALA A 100 -18.44 8.26 3.62
N PRO A 101 -19.02 7.56 4.61
CA PRO A 101 -18.66 6.17 4.88
C PRO A 101 -18.82 5.23 3.68
N GLU A 102 -19.73 5.57 2.77
CA GLU A 102 -20.07 4.82 1.56
C GLU A 102 -19.17 5.16 0.37
N ASP A 103 -18.35 6.20 0.46
CA ASP A 103 -17.40 6.56 -0.60
C ASP A 103 -16.34 5.46 -0.74
N THR A 104 -15.89 5.25 -1.99
CA THR A 104 -14.86 4.27 -2.30
C THR A 104 -13.52 4.69 -1.70
N ALA A 105 -12.99 3.88 -0.80
CA ALA A 105 -11.67 4.07 -0.20
C ALA A 105 -10.58 3.31 -0.95
N VAL A 106 -10.87 2.09 -1.37
CA VAL A 106 -9.88 1.19 -1.98
C VAL A 106 -10.50 0.43 -3.15
N ILE A 107 -9.75 0.29 -4.25
CA ILE A 107 -10.13 -0.59 -5.36
C ILE A 107 -9.13 -1.74 -5.43
N LEU A 108 -9.59 -2.94 -5.11
CA LEU A 108 -8.75 -4.14 -5.13
C LEU A 108 -9.04 -4.98 -6.37
N TYR A 109 -8.01 -5.27 -7.15
CA TYR A 109 -8.14 -6.08 -8.35
C TYR A 109 -8.03 -7.57 -8.03
N THR A 110 -9.01 -8.33 -8.56
CA THR A 110 -9.03 -9.78 -8.50
C THR A 110 -8.81 -10.36 -9.89
N SER A 111 -8.28 -11.58 -9.97
CA SER A 111 -7.92 -12.24 -11.25
C SER A 111 -9.10 -12.56 -12.16
N GLY A 112 -10.33 -12.31 -11.77
CA GLY A 112 -11.55 -12.52 -12.57
C GLY A 112 -11.63 -13.88 -13.27
N THR A 113 -12.78 -14.50 -13.28
CA THR A 113 -13.02 -15.80 -13.98
C THR A 113 -13.01 -15.67 -15.51
N THR A 114 -13.05 -14.45 -16.04
CA THR A 114 -13.16 -14.13 -17.47
C THR A 114 -11.85 -13.67 -18.13
N GLY A 115 -10.73 -13.78 -17.42
CA GLY A 115 -9.39 -13.46 -17.95
C GLY A 115 -8.91 -12.01 -17.79
N GLN A 116 -9.82 -11.04 -17.61
CA GLN A 116 -9.44 -9.67 -17.28
C GLN A 116 -9.64 -9.41 -15.77
N PRO A 117 -8.67 -8.80 -15.07
CA PRO A 117 -8.84 -8.41 -13.68
C PRO A 117 -10.04 -7.46 -13.51
N LYS A 118 -10.73 -7.60 -12.38
CA LYS A 118 -11.86 -6.73 -12.01
C LYS A 118 -11.55 -6.00 -10.72
N GLY A 119 -11.80 -4.69 -10.70
CA GLY A 119 -11.67 -3.86 -9.51
C GLY A 119 -12.89 -4.00 -8.60
N ALA A 120 -12.68 -4.50 -7.39
CA ALA A 120 -13.70 -4.50 -6.34
C ALA A 120 -13.55 -3.20 -5.53
N GLU A 121 -14.58 -2.38 -5.54
CA GLU A 121 -14.63 -1.15 -4.74
C GLU A 121 -14.98 -1.48 -3.30
N LEU A 122 -14.12 -1.05 -2.38
CA LEU A 122 -14.32 -1.16 -0.93
C LEU A 122 -14.50 0.24 -0.36
N THR A 123 -15.59 0.45 0.36
CA THR A 123 -15.90 1.73 0.96
C THR A 123 -15.06 2.01 2.22
N HIS A 124 -15.03 3.26 2.67
CA HIS A 124 -14.43 3.61 3.97
C HIS A 124 -15.04 2.78 5.09
N LEU A 125 -16.37 2.59 5.07
CA LEU A 125 -17.08 1.76 6.06
C LEU A 125 -16.59 0.31 6.02
N ASN A 126 -16.46 -0.29 4.83
CA ASN A 126 -15.97 -1.67 4.73
C ASN A 126 -14.59 -1.84 5.36
N MET A 127 -13.67 -0.92 5.07
CA MET A 127 -12.29 -0.97 5.55
C MET A 127 -12.22 -0.78 7.06
N VAL A 128 -12.90 0.24 7.59
CA VAL A 128 -12.89 0.57 9.02
C VAL A 128 -13.57 -0.53 9.83
N MET A 129 -14.78 -0.96 9.44
CA MET A 129 -15.53 -1.99 10.17
C MET A 129 -14.78 -3.32 10.20
N ASN A 130 -14.15 -3.72 9.10
CA ASN A 130 -13.36 -4.95 9.09
C ASN A 130 -12.15 -4.85 10.03
N GLY A 131 -11.45 -3.70 10.03
CA GLY A 131 -10.35 -3.44 10.96
C GLY A 131 -10.78 -3.49 12.42
N MET A 132 -11.93 -2.88 12.76
CA MET A 132 -12.49 -2.88 14.12
C MET A 132 -12.92 -4.28 14.56
N ILE A 133 -13.63 -5.03 13.72
CA ILE A 133 -14.04 -6.40 14.03
C ILE A 133 -12.82 -7.29 14.25
N SER A 134 -11.81 -7.17 13.41
CA SER A 134 -10.55 -7.91 13.56
C SER A 134 -9.81 -7.50 14.84
N ALA A 135 -9.88 -6.23 15.23
CA ALA A 135 -9.27 -5.74 16.48
C ALA A 135 -9.93 -6.36 17.72
N GLU A 136 -11.26 -6.46 17.73
CA GLU A 136 -11.98 -7.17 18.82
C GLU A 136 -11.55 -8.64 18.93
N LEU A 137 -11.37 -9.33 17.80
CA LEU A 137 -10.88 -10.71 17.77
C LEU A 137 -9.43 -10.82 18.29
N CYS A 138 -8.62 -9.79 18.07
CA CYS A 138 -7.22 -9.74 18.48
C CYS A 138 -7.00 -9.07 19.86
N ALA A 139 -8.02 -8.52 20.49
CA ALA A 139 -7.90 -7.76 21.74
C ALA A 139 -7.22 -8.55 22.88
N GLY A 140 -7.39 -9.88 22.91
CA GLY A 140 -6.73 -10.78 23.85
C GLY A 140 -5.27 -11.13 23.53
N SER A 141 -4.70 -10.65 22.42
CA SER A 141 -3.36 -11.02 21.95
C SER A 141 -2.28 -9.97 22.27
N SER A 142 -2.45 -9.21 23.36
CA SER A 142 -1.43 -8.29 23.86
C SER A 142 -0.35 -9.01 24.68
N ASP A 143 0.82 -8.38 24.82
CA ASP A 143 1.81 -8.80 25.80
C ASP A 143 1.38 -8.43 27.24
N GLU A 144 2.19 -8.78 28.22
CA GLU A 144 1.96 -8.48 29.65
C GLU A 144 1.82 -6.98 29.98
N ASN A 145 2.28 -6.11 29.10
CA ASN A 145 2.18 -4.65 29.21
C ASN A 145 1.02 -4.06 28.41
N GLY A 146 0.16 -4.89 27.83
CA GLY A 146 -0.94 -4.45 26.97
C GLY A 146 -0.50 -4.00 25.56
N ARG A 147 0.74 -4.31 25.14
CA ARG A 147 1.25 -3.94 23.82
C ARG A 147 0.76 -4.93 22.77
N HIS A 148 0.32 -4.39 21.65
CA HIS A 148 0.00 -5.16 20.44
C HIS A 148 1.08 -4.98 19.38
N ALA A 149 1.58 -6.07 18.81
CA ALA A 149 2.53 -6.02 17.69
C ALA A 149 2.28 -7.18 16.73
N THR A 150 2.26 -6.87 15.43
CA THR A 150 2.10 -7.89 14.38
C THR A 150 3.23 -7.80 13.35
N ALA A 151 3.64 -8.94 12.81
CA ALA A 151 4.53 -9.02 11.66
C ALA A 151 3.69 -9.13 10.38
N ILE A 152 3.83 -8.15 9.49
CA ILE A 152 3.17 -8.15 8.19
C ILE A 152 4.05 -8.86 7.18
N THR A 153 3.64 -10.08 6.82
CA THR A 153 4.30 -10.91 5.82
C THR A 153 3.46 -11.07 4.55
N LEU A 154 2.16 -10.83 4.66
CA LEU A 154 1.27 -10.80 3.52
C LEU A 154 1.44 -9.48 2.76
N PRO A 155 1.39 -9.51 1.42
CA PRO A 155 1.53 -8.30 0.64
C PRO A 155 0.40 -7.29 0.91
N LEU A 156 0.75 -6.02 1.14
CA LEU A 156 -0.22 -4.94 1.40
C LEU A 156 -1.10 -4.57 0.20
N PHE A 157 -0.91 -5.18 -0.96
CA PHE A 157 -1.86 -5.09 -2.07
C PHE A 157 -3.01 -6.11 -1.97
N HIS A 158 -3.03 -6.98 -0.95
CA HIS A 158 -4.14 -7.87 -0.64
C HIS A 158 -5.01 -7.35 0.51
N ALA A 159 -6.32 -7.59 0.43
CA ALA A 159 -7.30 -7.18 1.44
C ALA A 159 -6.91 -7.64 2.85
N THR A 160 -6.54 -8.91 3.01
CA THR A 160 -6.19 -9.48 4.33
C THR A 160 -5.08 -8.72 5.04
N ALA A 161 -3.99 -8.38 4.33
CA ALA A 161 -2.90 -7.62 4.94
C ALA A 161 -3.34 -6.20 5.31
N GLN A 162 -4.21 -5.58 4.50
CA GLN A 162 -4.72 -4.25 4.81
C GLN A 162 -5.68 -4.25 6.00
N THR A 163 -6.66 -5.13 6.01
CA THR A 163 -7.73 -5.11 7.02
C THR A 163 -7.35 -5.87 8.28
N ALA A 164 -6.98 -7.15 8.18
CA ALA A 164 -6.71 -7.98 9.35
C ALA A 164 -5.35 -7.72 10.02
N GLN A 165 -4.42 -7.04 9.36
CA GLN A 165 -3.14 -6.68 9.96
C GLN A 165 -2.97 -5.17 10.06
N MET A 166 -2.83 -4.44 8.95
CA MET A 166 -2.51 -3.01 8.99
C MET A 166 -3.56 -2.19 9.76
N LEU A 167 -4.84 -2.23 9.35
CA LEU A 167 -5.89 -1.42 9.98
C LEU A 167 -6.21 -1.89 11.39
N THR A 168 -6.23 -3.20 11.63
CA THR A 168 -6.44 -3.79 12.95
C THR A 168 -5.44 -3.26 13.97
N TYR A 169 -4.16 -3.35 13.66
CA TYR A 169 -3.10 -2.95 14.61
C TYR A 169 -2.93 -1.45 14.70
N LEU A 170 -3.27 -0.69 13.67
CA LEU A 170 -3.39 0.77 13.78
C LEU A 170 -4.56 1.17 14.70
N HIS A 171 -5.68 0.47 14.63
CA HIS A 171 -6.83 0.70 15.51
C HIS A 171 -6.50 0.40 16.97
N LEU A 172 -5.74 -0.67 17.23
CA LEU A 172 -5.25 -1.05 18.56
C LEU A 172 -4.11 -0.16 19.08
N GLY A 173 -3.64 0.82 18.29
CA GLY A 173 -2.44 1.60 18.65
C GLY A 173 -1.16 0.74 18.68
N GLY A 174 -1.17 -0.36 17.93
CA GLY A 174 -0.12 -1.37 17.93
C GLY A 174 1.07 -1.06 17.01
N THR A 175 2.03 -1.96 17.04
CA THR A 175 3.24 -1.91 16.21
C THR A 175 3.08 -2.80 14.97
N LEU A 176 3.44 -2.26 13.80
CA LEU A 176 3.49 -3.00 12.54
C LEU A 176 4.96 -3.27 12.18
N VAL A 177 5.36 -4.53 12.17
CA VAL A 177 6.69 -4.97 11.72
C VAL A 177 6.59 -5.42 10.27
N LEU A 178 7.10 -4.61 9.35
CA LEU A 178 6.98 -4.84 7.91
C LEU A 178 8.17 -5.67 7.42
N LEU A 179 7.88 -6.80 6.80
CA LEU A 179 8.88 -7.60 6.11
C LEU A 179 8.71 -7.43 4.60
N PRO A 180 9.76 -7.03 3.86
CA PRO A 180 9.65 -6.73 2.42
C PRO A 180 9.33 -7.97 1.58
N ARG A 181 9.66 -9.14 2.09
CA ARG A 181 9.31 -10.46 1.54
C ARG A 181 9.22 -11.47 2.67
N PHE A 182 8.48 -12.55 2.43
CA PHE A 182 8.47 -13.66 3.36
C PHE A 182 9.84 -14.37 3.37
N ASP A 183 10.44 -14.45 4.55
CA ASP A 183 11.61 -15.24 4.86
C ASP A 183 11.44 -15.75 6.29
N ALA A 184 11.45 -17.07 6.48
CA ALA A 184 11.14 -17.66 7.78
C ALA A 184 12.16 -17.30 8.86
N ALA A 185 13.45 -17.21 8.51
CA ALA A 185 14.50 -16.86 9.48
C ALA A 185 14.40 -15.39 9.87
N ALA A 186 14.18 -14.50 8.89
CA ALA A 186 13.98 -13.07 9.13
C ALA A 186 12.70 -12.83 9.95
N LEU A 187 11.63 -13.58 9.68
CA LEU A 187 10.39 -13.48 10.46
C LEU A 187 10.62 -13.88 11.92
N LEU A 188 11.25 -15.03 12.18
CA LEU A 188 11.52 -15.49 13.56
C LEU A 188 12.43 -14.51 14.29
N ALA A 189 13.44 -13.96 13.63
CA ALA A 189 14.31 -12.92 14.18
C ALA A 189 13.51 -11.65 14.54
N ALA A 190 12.67 -11.19 13.62
CA ALA A 190 11.82 -10.03 13.85
C ALA A 190 10.79 -10.27 14.96
N MET A 191 10.19 -11.46 15.03
CA MET A 191 9.27 -11.84 16.12
C MET A 191 9.95 -11.75 17.49
N ALA A 192 11.20 -12.20 17.59
CA ALA A 192 11.97 -12.13 18.82
C ALA A 192 12.41 -10.71 19.17
N SER A 193 13.02 -9.98 18.21
CA SER A 193 13.57 -8.62 18.46
C SER A 193 12.48 -7.59 18.71
N GLU A 194 11.38 -7.66 17.97
CA GLU A 194 10.27 -6.70 18.04
C GLU A 194 9.17 -7.16 18.99
N ARG A 195 9.33 -8.31 19.63
CA ARG A 195 8.34 -8.92 20.56
C ARG A 195 6.95 -8.95 19.94
N VAL A 196 6.84 -9.54 18.75
CA VAL A 196 5.57 -9.70 18.04
C VAL A 196 4.62 -10.54 18.88
N THR A 197 3.40 -10.05 19.06
CA THR A 197 2.38 -10.71 19.90
C THR A 197 1.40 -11.54 19.08
N HIS A 198 1.33 -11.26 17.77
CA HIS A 198 0.41 -11.94 16.87
C HIS A 198 0.93 -11.99 15.43
N TRP A 199 0.72 -13.13 14.77
CA TRP A 199 1.09 -13.34 13.36
C TRP A 199 0.17 -14.35 12.69
#